data_685772d0cd012ebf426d97e51a357d4a
#
_entry.id   685772d0cd012ebf426d97e51a357d4a
#
_cell.length_a   1.000
_cell.length_b   1.000
_cell.length_c   1.000
_cell.angle_alpha   90.00
_cell.angle_beta   90.00
_cell.angle_gamma   90.00
#
_symmetry.space_group_name_H-M   'P 1'
#
loop_
_entity.id
_entity.type
_entity.pdbx_description
1 polymer ?
#
loop_
_entity_poly.entity_id
_entity_poly.type
_entity_poly.pdbx_seq_one_letter_code
_entity_poly.pdbx_strand_id
1 'polypeptide(L)'
;MKRIKLGISISLTGAYSVQGAQSFRGLSLYVSDVNERGGIHVAQLERKIPVDLVHFDDESDVDKCRSNVEKLLSQEQVDILLGPYSSSLALAAAEEAEPRGVTLWNHGGSTDEMDERGFTCLVSTITPASMYSRGIIALVRNTDPDALKIASFSAFDSGFSRNIARGVDKYAAEYGFEVKRFEFRTGREDFSGLLPEAMDWGPDLVIGMGRLNDDLLLAGRMIDTGAKPKAAALAAASIGLFRETFGDYAEGFMSSTQWERGGGKDPDAGPTSEEFFERYNAAYGHAPDFVAAQGYNIGVVIEECIGRAGVLDRRTLRDIAREIDFRTFYGRFKTDARGSQTGHEMVTVQWQGGGKVVVYPESSAHGRLTYPARFNF
;
A
#
# COMPACT_ATOMS: atom_id res chain seq x y z
N MET A 1 -7.12 -28.50 -19.63
CA MET A 1 -6.25 -28.72 -18.45
C MET A 1 -6.80 -27.82 -17.34
N LYS A 2 -6.99 -28.32 -16.12
CA LYS A 2 -7.45 -27.46 -15.01
C LYS A 2 -6.37 -26.40 -14.73
N ARG A 3 -6.77 -25.14 -14.57
CA ARG A 3 -5.91 -24.02 -14.19
C ARG A 3 -6.42 -23.42 -12.88
N ILE A 4 -5.53 -22.84 -12.09
CA ILE A 4 -5.92 -22.08 -10.88
C ILE A 4 -6.37 -20.71 -11.35
N LYS A 5 -7.62 -20.35 -11.11
CA LYS A 5 -8.16 -19.03 -11.48
C LYS A 5 -8.03 -18.05 -10.31
N LEU A 6 -7.19 -17.04 -10.47
CA LEU A 6 -7.16 -15.84 -9.62
C LEU A 6 -8.13 -14.82 -10.19
N GLY A 7 -9.06 -14.31 -9.41
CA GLY A 7 -10.03 -13.31 -9.84
C GLY A 7 -9.86 -11.99 -9.13
N ILE A 8 -9.95 -10.88 -9.86
CA ILE A 8 -9.83 -9.53 -9.30
C ILE A 8 -10.76 -8.53 -9.99
N SER A 9 -11.44 -7.70 -9.21
CA SER A 9 -11.95 -6.41 -9.67
C SER A 9 -10.83 -5.40 -9.53
N ILE A 10 -10.53 -4.60 -10.54
CA ILE A 10 -9.38 -3.69 -10.52
C ILE A 10 -9.67 -2.42 -11.31
N SER A 11 -9.28 -1.25 -10.78
CA SER A 11 -9.48 0.03 -11.46
C SER A 11 -8.43 0.22 -12.56
N LEU A 12 -8.78 -0.08 -13.79
CA LEU A 12 -7.95 0.25 -14.97
C LEU A 12 -8.30 1.62 -15.54
N THR A 13 -9.48 2.14 -15.19
CA THR A 13 -9.95 3.48 -15.48
C THR A 13 -10.45 4.19 -14.21
N GLY A 14 -10.78 5.49 -14.31
CA GLY A 14 -11.27 6.29 -13.19
C GLY A 14 -10.17 6.80 -12.24
N ALA A 15 -10.59 7.20 -11.05
CA ALA A 15 -9.74 7.94 -10.09
C ALA A 15 -8.55 7.13 -9.53
N TYR A 16 -8.63 5.80 -9.55
CA TYR A 16 -7.58 4.90 -9.04
C TYR A 16 -6.80 4.19 -10.16
N SER A 17 -6.96 4.62 -11.42
CA SER A 17 -6.38 3.94 -12.59
C SER A 17 -4.86 3.83 -12.56
N VAL A 18 -4.15 4.84 -12.03
CA VAL A 18 -2.68 4.81 -11.92
C VAL A 18 -2.24 3.65 -11.02
N GLN A 19 -2.79 3.58 -9.81
CA GLN A 19 -2.44 2.56 -8.83
C GLN A 19 -3.02 1.19 -9.22
N GLY A 20 -4.25 1.16 -9.76
CA GLY A 20 -4.87 -0.06 -10.26
C GLY A 20 -4.04 -0.72 -11.36
N ALA A 21 -3.56 0.07 -12.33
CA ALA A 21 -2.68 -0.42 -13.39
C ALA A 21 -1.33 -0.94 -12.83
N GLN A 22 -0.75 -0.27 -11.84
CA GLN A 22 0.48 -0.73 -11.17
C GLN A 22 0.26 -2.09 -10.48
N SER A 23 -0.81 -2.20 -9.68
CA SER A 23 -1.18 -3.45 -9.01
C SER A 23 -1.40 -4.59 -10.00
N PHE A 24 -2.14 -4.32 -11.08
CA PHE A 24 -2.43 -5.29 -12.13
C PHE A 24 -1.16 -5.77 -12.87
N ARG A 25 -0.22 -4.86 -13.15
CA ARG A 25 1.08 -5.22 -13.75
C ARG A 25 1.90 -6.12 -12.82
N GLY A 26 1.96 -5.79 -11.52
CA GLY A 26 2.66 -6.62 -10.55
C GLY A 26 2.09 -8.04 -10.48
N LEU A 27 0.76 -8.15 -10.39
CA LEU A 27 0.05 -9.43 -10.39
C LEU A 27 0.24 -10.20 -11.70
N SER A 28 0.17 -9.51 -12.84
CA SER A 28 0.39 -10.13 -14.17
C SER A 28 1.81 -10.66 -14.32
N LEU A 29 2.81 -9.94 -13.81
CA LEU A 29 4.19 -10.39 -13.79
C LEU A 29 4.33 -11.67 -12.94
N TYR A 30 3.73 -11.71 -11.74
CA TYR A 30 3.72 -12.93 -10.92
C TYR A 30 3.12 -14.11 -11.68
N VAL A 31 1.96 -13.92 -12.35
CA VAL A 31 1.30 -14.98 -13.12
C VAL A 31 2.17 -15.45 -14.28
N SER A 32 2.88 -14.56 -14.96
CA SER A 32 3.86 -14.94 -15.98
C SER A 32 4.98 -15.78 -15.38
N ASP A 33 5.60 -15.31 -14.32
CA ASP A 33 6.73 -15.95 -13.66
C ASP A 33 6.40 -17.35 -13.11
N VAL A 34 5.24 -17.48 -12.46
CA VAL A 34 4.82 -18.79 -11.95
C VAL A 34 4.50 -19.77 -13.06
N ASN A 35 3.93 -19.32 -14.17
CA ASN A 35 3.63 -20.14 -15.34
C ASN A 35 4.90 -20.55 -16.11
N GLU A 36 5.91 -19.70 -16.19
CA GLU A 36 7.23 -20.04 -16.75
C GLU A 36 7.89 -21.19 -15.96
N ARG A 37 7.65 -21.24 -14.63
CA ARG A 37 8.09 -22.34 -13.76
C ARG A 37 7.18 -23.57 -13.82
N GLY A 38 6.17 -23.56 -14.68
CA GLY A 38 5.18 -24.65 -14.91
C GLY A 38 3.94 -24.59 -14.04
N GLY A 39 3.74 -23.53 -13.24
CA GLY A 39 2.60 -23.33 -12.34
C GLY A 39 2.90 -23.61 -10.88
N ILE A 40 1.87 -23.55 -10.03
CA ILE A 40 1.93 -23.82 -8.59
C ILE A 40 1.84 -25.32 -8.33
N HIS A 41 2.72 -25.88 -7.52
CA HIS A 41 2.68 -27.29 -7.11
C HIS A 41 1.55 -27.52 -6.11
N VAL A 42 0.65 -28.47 -6.42
CA VAL A 42 -0.46 -28.88 -5.56
C VAL A 42 -0.25 -30.35 -5.19
N ALA A 43 0.17 -30.61 -3.96
CA ALA A 43 0.57 -31.96 -3.53
C ALA A 43 -0.54 -33.01 -3.69
N GLN A 44 -1.79 -32.66 -3.39
CA GLN A 44 -2.95 -33.55 -3.58
C GLN A 44 -3.12 -34.01 -5.04
N LEU A 45 -2.66 -33.22 -6.00
CA LEU A 45 -2.76 -33.52 -7.44
C LEU A 45 -1.44 -34.03 -8.01
N GLU A 46 -0.39 -34.12 -7.20
CA GLU A 46 0.97 -34.55 -7.54
C GLU A 46 1.56 -33.85 -8.78
N ARG A 47 1.17 -32.61 -9.03
CA ARG A 47 1.60 -31.85 -10.21
C ARG A 47 1.54 -30.35 -10.01
N LYS A 48 2.25 -29.63 -10.88
CA LYS A 48 2.11 -28.17 -11.04
C LYS A 48 0.87 -27.83 -11.86
N ILE A 49 0.14 -26.82 -11.41
CA ILE A 49 -1.07 -26.30 -12.04
C ILE A 49 -0.81 -24.87 -12.50
N PRO A 50 -0.88 -24.57 -13.80
CA PRO A 50 -0.78 -23.21 -14.30
C PRO A 50 -1.88 -22.29 -13.73
N VAL A 51 -1.57 -21.00 -13.68
CA VAL A 51 -2.44 -19.94 -13.13
C VAL A 51 -3.05 -19.12 -14.26
N ASP A 52 -4.33 -18.79 -14.13
CA ASP A 52 -5.04 -17.80 -14.95
C ASP A 52 -5.42 -16.59 -14.10
N LEU A 53 -5.33 -15.41 -14.68
CA LEU A 53 -5.79 -14.16 -14.08
C LEU A 53 -7.07 -13.69 -14.80
N VAL A 54 -8.19 -13.70 -14.07
CA VAL A 54 -9.48 -13.19 -14.54
C VAL A 54 -9.71 -11.82 -13.90
N HIS A 55 -9.98 -10.80 -14.69
CA HIS A 55 -10.16 -9.46 -14.17
C HIS A 55 -11.31 -8.73 -14.85
N PHE A 56 -11.89 -7.77 -14.12
CA PHE A 56 -12.87 -6.81 -14.63
C PHE A 56 -12.48 -5.41 -14.15
N ASP A 57 -12.63 -4.41 -15.04
CA ASP A 57 -12.46 -3.01 -14.67
C ASP A 57 -13.67 -2.55 -13.84
N ASP A 58 -13.39 -2.00 -12.64
CA ASP A 58 -14.43 -1.40 -11.80
C ASP A 58 -14.60 0.12 -12.02
N GLU A 59 -13.79 0.69 -12.89
CA GLU A 59 -13.82 2.12 -13.22
C GLU A 59 -13.71 3.02 -11.97
N SER A 60 -13.11 2.49 -10.90
CA SER A 60 -13.00 3.14 -9.58
C SER A 60 -14.35 3.35 -8.88
N ASP A 61 -15.37 2.58 -9.28
CA ASP A 61 -16.75 2.65 -8.77
C ASP A 61 -17.06 1.46 -7.85
N VAL A 62 -17.63 1.77 -6.67
CA VAL A 62 -17.93 0.78 -5.61
C VAL A 62 -18.98 -0.24 -6.05
N ASP A 63 -20.03 0.21 -6.77
CA ASP A 63 -21.12 -0.67 -7.19
C ASP A 63 -20.68 -1.58 -8.34
N LYS A 64 -19.84 -1.08 -9.25
CA LYS A 64 -19.19 -1.91 -10.27
C LYS A 64 -18.25 -2.93 -9.63
N CYS A 65 -17.49 -2.55 -8.62
CA CYS A 65 -16.64 -3.48 -7.89
C CYS A 65 -17.47 -4.64 -7.30
N ARG A 66 -18.59 -4.36 -6.62
CA ARG A 66 -19.53 -5.37 -6.12
C ARG A 66 -20.02 -6.30 -7.22
N SER A 67 -20.52 -5.72 -8.32
CA SER A 67 -20.99 -6.49 -9.48
C SER A 67 -19.91 -7.36 -10.09
N ASN A 68 -18.66 -6.86 -10.18
CA ASN A 68 -17.53 -7.63 -10.66
C ASN A 68 -17.17 -8.81 -9.74
N VAL A 69 -17.18 -8.59 -8.41
CA VAL A 69 -16.97 -9.68 -7.44
C VAL A 69 -18.04 -10.75 -7.59
N GLU A 70 -19.31 -10.37 -7.73
CA GLU A 70 -20.39 -11.32 -7.99
C GLU A 70 -20.14 -12.15 -9.26
N LYS A 71 -19.77 -11.51 -10.38
CA LYS A 71 -19.44 -12.17 -11.65
C LYS A 71 -18.25 -13.13 -11.51
N LEU A 72 -17.19 -12.70 -10.83
CA LEU A 72 -16.00 -13.53 -10.57
C LEU A 72 -16.35 -14.80 -9.82
N LEU A 73 -17.26 -14.70 -8.84
CA LEU A 73 -17.65 -15.84 -8.01
C LEU A 73 -18.71 -16.73 -8.67
N SER A 74 -19.73 -16.16 -9.33
CA SER A 74 -20.88 -16.90 -9.85
C SER A 74 -20.66 -17.40 -11.28
N GLN A 75 -20.09 -16.60 -12.16
CA GLN A 75 -19.92 -16.91 -13.59
C GLN A 75 -18.55 -17.49 -13.89
N GLU A 76 -17.48 -16.77 -13.47
CA GLU A 76 -16.11 -17.21 -13.70
C GLU A 76 -15.66 -18.34 -12.78
N GLN A 77 -16.31 -18.48 -11.62
CA GLN A 77 -16.03 -19.50 -10.61
C GLN A 77 -14.54 -19.53 -10.25
N VAL A 78 -13.97 -18.35 -9.95
CA VAL A 78 -12.55 -18.24 -9.61
C VAL A 78 -12.22 -19.05 -8.37
N ASP A 79 -11.05 -19.68 -8.32
CA ASP A 79 -10.60 -20.46 -7.17
C ASP A 79 -10.22 -19.53 -6.00
N ILE A 80 -9.62 -18.38 -6.30
CA ILE A 80 -9.10 -17.40 -5.34
C ILE A 80 -9.57 -16.01 -5.72
N LEU A 81 -10.16 -15.28 -4.77
CA LEU A 81 -10.62 -13.90 -4.94
C LEU A 81 -9.60 -12.94 -4.35
N LEU A 82 -9.08 -12.04 -5.18
CA LEU A 82 -8.14 -10.99 -4.79
C LEU A 82 -8.87 -9.68 -4.53
N GLY A 83 -8.43 -8.93 -3.52
CA GLY A 83 -8.93 -7.60 -3.23
C GLY A 83 -8.43 -6.56 -4.22
N PRO A 84 -9.26 -5.57 -4.59
CA PRO A 84 -8.85 -4.45 -5.45
C PRO A 84 -7.91 -3.47 -4.74
N TYR A 85 -7.34 -2.55 -5.51
CA TYR A 85 -6.70 -1.36 -4.96
C TYR A 85 -7.77 -0.37 -4.48
N SER A 86 -7.47 0.32 -3.41
CA SER A 86 -8.22 1.28 -2.61
C SER A 86 -9.03 0.67 -1.46
N SER A 87 -9.09 1.43 -0.37
CA SER A 87 -9.81 1.02 0.84
C SER A 87 -11.30 0.84 0.62
N SER A 88 -11.94 1.75 -0.15
CA SER A 88 -13.38 1.68 -0.40
C SER A 88 -13.79 0.49 -1.27
N LEU A 89 -12.99 0.20 -2.31
CA LEU A 89 -13.27 -0.93 -3.20
C LEU A 89 -12.97 -2.26 -2.51
N ALA A 90 -11.86 -2.35 -1.75
CA ALA A 90 -11.52 -3.56 -1.00
C ALA A 90 -12.57 -3.88 0.07
N LEU A 91 -13.11 -2.84 0.75
CA LEU A 91 -14.18 -3.00 1.71
C LEU A 91 -15.46 -3.52 1.03
N ALA A 92 -15.84 -2.96 -0.12
CA ALA A 92 -16.98 -3.43 -0.89
C ALA A 92 -16.80 -4.88 -1.37
N ALA A 93 -15.60 -5.25 -1.80
CA ALA A 93 -15.28 -6.62 -2.18
C ALA A 93 -15.37 -7.59 -0.98
N ALA A 94 -14.93 -7.16 0.22
CA ALA A 94 -15.05 -7.96 1.44
C ALA A 94 -16.51 -8.16 1.85
N GLU A 95 -17.34 -7.12 1.78
CA GLU A 95 -18.78 -7.21 2.06
C GLU A 95 -19.52 -8.16 1.12
N GLU A 96 -19.06 -8.29 -0.15
CA GLU A 96 -19.62 -9.24 -1.10
C GLU A 96 -19.12 -10.68 -0.90
N ALA A 97 -17.86 -10.85 -0.48
CA ALA A 97 -17.23 -12.15 -0.29
C ALA A 97 -17.64 -12.82 1.03
N GLU A 98 -17.77 -12.07 2.12
CA GLU A 98 -18.04 -12.58 3.47
C GLU A 98 -19.30 -13.45 3.56
N PRO A 99 -20.51 -12.99 3.12
CA PRO A 99 -21.72 -13.80 3.23
C PRO A 99 -21.69 -15.09 2.36
N ARG A 100 -20.77 -15.13 1.39
CA ARG A 100 -20.55 -16.32 0.53
C ARG A 100 -19.50 -17.27 1.09
N GLY A 101 -18.88 -16.93 2.23
CA GLY A 101 -17.81 -17.71 2.84
C GLY A 101 -16.54 -17.78 1.97
N VAL A 102 -16.33 -16.78 1.09
CA VAL A 102 -15.18 -16.71 0.19
C VAL A 102 -14.11 -15.82 0.78
N THR A 103 -12.89 -16.34 0.91
CA THR A 103 -11.76 -15.57 1.41
C THR A 103 -11.36 -14.49 0.40
N LEU A 104 -11.39 -13.23 0.85
CA LEU A 104 -10.78 -12.12 0.14
C LEU A 104 -9.31 -12.01 0.52
N TRP A 105 -8.41 -12.14 -0.45
CA TRP A 105 -6.98 -11.92 -0.29
C TRP A 105 -6.68 -10.46 -0.58
N ASN A 106 -6.62 -9.66 0.48
CA ASN A 106 -6.50 -8.21 0.40
C ASN A 106 -5.03 -7.79 0.31
N HIS A 107 -4.70 -7.09 -0.79
CA HIS A 107 -3.38 -6.52 -1.01
C HIS A 107 -3.42 -5.02 -1.34
N GLY A 108 -4.61 -4.41 -1.41
CA GLY A 108 -4.76 -3.03 -1.89
C GLY A 108 -5.59 -2.12 -0.99
N GLY A 109 -6.36 -2.65 -0.04
CA GLY A 109 -7.20 -1.88 0.88
C GLY A 109 -6.59 -1.84 2.27
N SER A 110 -6.07 -0.69 2.70
CA SER A 110 -5.39 -0.53 4.00
C SER A 110 -6.25 0.08 5.10
N THR A 111 -7.54 0.34 4.87
CA THR A 111 -8.42 0.89 5.92
C THR A 111 -8.51 -0.05 7.13
N ASP A 112 -8.42 0.50 8.31
CA ASP A 112 -8.60 -0.24 9.58
C ASP A 112 -10.03 -0.78 9.74
N GLU A 113 -11.00 -0.25 8.99
CA GLU A 113 -12.36 -0.78 8.94
C GLU A 113 -12.41 -2.25 8.49
N MET A 114 -11.43 -2.72 7.69
CA MET A 114 -11.30 -4.14 7.33
C MET A 114 -11.19 -5.02 8.57
N ASP A 115 -10.49 -4.55 9.59
CA ASP A 115 -10.30 -5.26 10.86
C ASP A 115 -11.45 -5.01 11.85
N GLU A 116 -11.99 -3.78 11.87
CA GLU A 116 -13.04 -3.34 12.80
C GLU A 116 -14.40 -3.98 12.53
N ARG A 117 -14.71 -4.30 11.25
CA ARG A 117 -15.99 -4.90 10.86
C ARG A 117 -16.10 -6.39 11.18
N GLY A 118 -15.03 -7.03 11.61
CA GLY A 118 -15.05 -8.41 12.06
C GLY A 118 -15.25 -9.45 10.96
N PHE A 119 -14.76 -9.18 9.74
CA PHE A 119 -14.74 -10.16 8.67
C PHE A 119 -14.00 -11.43 9.07
N THR A 120 -14.56 -12.59 8.74
CA THR A 120 -13.97 -13.91 9.00
C THR A 120 -13.33 -14.52 7.78
N CYS A 121 -13.68 -14.01 6.59
CA CYS A 121 -13.16 -14.47 5.29
C CYS A 121 -12.18 -13.44 4.70
N LEU A 122 -11.18 -13.01 5.49
CA LEU A 122 -10.18 -12.03 5.09
C LEU A 122 -8.77 -12.54 5.37
N VAL A 123 -7.85 -12.26 4.44
CA VAL A 123 -6.39 -12.35 4.62
C VAL A 123 -5.76 -11.10 4.04
N SER A 124 -5.13 -10.27 4.86
CA SER A 124 -4.46 -9.04 4.45
C SER A 124 -2.94 -9.19 4.40
N THR A 125 -2.31 -8.70 3.34
CA THR A 125 -0.85 -8.71 3.18
C THR A 125 -0.21 -7.35 3.42
N ILE A 126 -1.00 -6.31 3.68
CA ILE A 126 -0.55 -4.93 3.82
C ILE A 126 -0.77 -4.38 5.22
N THR A 127 0.06 -3.43 5.61
CA THR A 127 -0.05 -2.73 6.90
C THR A 127 -1.28 -1.81 6.92
N PRO A 128 -2.06 -1.78 8.03
CA PRO A 128 -3.20 -0.88 8.18
C PRO A 128 -2.85 0.60 8.09
N ALA A 129 -3.80 1.41 7.62
CA ALA A 129 -3.59 2.83 7.36
C ALA A 129 -3.20 3.62 8.62
N SER A 130 -3.72 3.27 9.80
CA SER A 130 -3.35 3.92 11.07
C SER A 130 -1.85 3.81 11.41
N MET A 131 -1.13 2.88 10.78
CA MET A 131 0.31 2.70 11.00
C MET A 131 1.20 3.58 10.13
N TYR A 132 0.65 4.25 9.09
CA TYR A 132 1.44 4.98 8.10
C TYR A 132 2.28 6.12 8.68
N SER A 133 1.77 6.84 9.67
CA SER A 133 2.48 7.97 10.28
C SER A 133 3.52 7.59 11.33
N ARG A 134 3.50 6.33 11.82
CA ARG A 134 4.34 5.88 12.95
C ARG A 134 5.82 6.12 12.73
N GLY A 135 6.35 5.62 11.62
CA GLY A 135 7.78 5.71 11.30
C GLY A 135 8.23 7.16 11.07
N ILE A 136 7.39 7.96 10.42
CA ILE A 136 7.66 9.40 10.16
C ILE A 136 7.77 10.17 11.48
N ILE A 137 6.77 10.02 12.36
CA ILE A 137 6.72 10.74 13.65
C ILE A 137 7.87 10.31 14.55
N ALA A 138 8.12 9.00 14.65
CA ALA A 138 9.25 8.46 15.42
C ALA A 138 10.60 8.99 14.90
N LEU A 139 10.79 8.99 13.57
CA LEU A 139 12.04 9.45 12.94
C LEU A 139 12.29 10.93 13.19
N VAL A 140 11.29 11.80 13.00
CA VAL A 140 11.41 13.24 13.26
C VAL A 140 11.73 13.49 14.73
N ARG A 141 11.02 12.85 15.66
CA ARG A 141 11.26 13.01 17.10
C ARG A 141 12.64 12.56 17.54
N ASN A 142 13.11 11.44 17.01
CA ASN A 142 14.44 10.93 17.33
C ASN A 142 15.56 11.81 16.74
N THR A 143 15.28 12.51 15.64
CA THR A 143 16.24 13.39 14.97
C THR A 143 16.27 14.80 15.61
N ASP A 144 15.10 15.32 16.00
CA ASP A 144 14.93 16.63 16.63
C ASP A 144 14.03 16.52 17.87
N PRO A 145 14.63 16.37 19.07
CA PRO A 145 13.87 16.31 20.33
C PRO A 145 13.08 17.59 20.63
N ASP A 146 13.39 18.71 19.99
CA ASP A 146 12.69 19.99 20.14
C ASP A 146 11.53 20.18 19.16
N ALA A 147 11.34 19.27 18.20
CA ALA A 147 10.18 19.27 17.32
C ALA A 147 8.92 18.89 18.10
N LEU A 148 7.90 19.76 18.12
CA LEU A 148 6.71 19.62 18.97
C LEU A 148 5.38 19.73 18.22
N LYS A 149 5.35 20.20 16.95
CA LYS A 149 4.12 20.55 16.26
C LYS A 149 3.95 19.81 14.94
N ILE A 150 2.80 19.15 14.78
CA ILE A 150 2.40 18.48 13.53
C ILE A 150 1.16 19.15 12.94
N ALA A 151 1.26 19.71 11.74
CA ALA A 151 0.09 20.10 10.94
C ALA A 151 -0.36 18.88 10.11
N SER A 152 -1.53 18.34 10.40
CA SER A 152 -2.11 17.16 9.75
C SER A 152 -3.21 17.54 8.78
N PHE A 153 -2.99 17.31 7.48
CA PHE A 153 -3.98 17.53 6.42
C PHE A 153 -4.66 16.20 6.10
N SER A 154 -5.97 16.10 6.31
CA SER A 154 -6.72 14.87 6.13
C SER A 154 -8.07 15.08 5.46
N ALA A 155 -8.44 14.14 4.56
CA ALA A 155 -9.73 14.15 3.89
C ALA A 155 -10.77 13.43 4.75
N PHE A 156 -11.77 14.18 5.28
CA PHE A 156 -12.77 13.66 6.21
C PHE A 156 -13.74 12.65 5.58
N ASP A 157 -13.90 12.64 4.27
CA ASP A 157 -14.77 11.73 3.51
C ASP A 157 -14.04 10.47 2.97
N SER A 158 -12.73 10.31 3.26
CA SER A 158 -11.92 9.15 2.88
C SER A 158 -11.61 8.28 4.11
N GLY A 159 -12.03 7.00 4.11
CA GLY A 159 -11.69 6.05 5.18
C GLY A 159 -10.19 5.88 5.37
N PHE A 160 -9.43 5.79 4.27
CA PHE A 160 -7.98 5.76 4.29
C PHE A 160 -7.38 6.97 5.02
N SER A 161 -7.76 8.18 4.62
CA SER A 161 -7.23 9.43 5.19
C SER A 161 -7.61 9.59 6.68
N ARG A 162 -8.87 9.28 7.03
CA ARG A 162 -9.31 9.30 8.44
C ARG A 162 -8.52 8.34 9.32
N ASN A 163 -8.21 7.13 8.82
CA ASN A 163 -7.46 6.16 9.60
C ASN A 163 -6.00 6.59 9.79
N ILE A 164 -5.38 7.19 8.79
CA ILE A 164 -4.04 7.78 8.97
C ILE A 164 -4.10 8.94 9.97
N ALA A 165 -5.10 9.81 9.90
CA ALA A 165 -5.25 10.89 10.87
C ALA A 165 -5.40 10.37 12.31
N ARG A 166 -6.16 9.27 12.52
CA ARG A 166 -6.20 8.58 13.84
C ARG A 166 -4.82 8.07 14.26
N GLY A 167 -4.05 7.54 13.32
CA GLY A 167 -2.66 7.14 13.54
C GLY A 167 -1.76 8.32 13.91
N VAL A 168 -1.91 9.47 13.23
CA VAL A 168 -1.18 10.70 13.58
C VAL A 168 -1.44 11.09 15.02
N ASP A 169 -2.70 11.14 15.45
CA ASP A 169 -3.02 11.49 16.84
C ASP A 169 -2.44 10.51 17.85
N LYS A 170 -2.57 9.20 17.59
CA LYS A 170 -2.02 8.15 18.44
C LYS A 170 -0.52 8.30 18.64
N TYR A 171 0.22 8.39 17.53
CA TYR A 171 1.68 8.44 17.60
C TYR A 171 2.19 9.82 17.98
N ALA A 172 1.49 10.90 17.65
CA ALA A 172 1.81 12.23 18.17
C ALA A 172 1.71 12.25 19.71
N ALA A 173 0.66 11.68 20.27
CA ALA A 173 0.52 11.56 21.74
C ALA A 173 1.64 10.71 22.36
N GLU A 174 2.00 9.58 21.71
CA GLU A 174 3.07 8.70 22.18
C GLU A 174 4.44 9.41 22.19
N TYR A 175 4.71 10.22 21.16
CA TYR A 175 5.98 10.92 20.98
C TYR A 175 5.99 12.38 21.47
N GLY A 176 4.90 12.86 22.08
CA GLY A 176 4.81 14.20 22.71
C GLY A 176 4.69 15.35 21.72
N PHE A 177 4.01 15.16 20.60
CA PHE A 177 3.68 16.24 19.66
C PHE A 177 2.29 16.79 19.92
N GLU A 178 2.13 18.11 19.70
CA GLU A 178 0.84 18.77 19.51
C GLU A 178 0.41 18.64 18.05
N VAL A 179 -0.87 18.32 17.81
CA VAL A 179 -1.42 18.15 16.45
C VAL A 179 -2.47 19.22 16.20
N LYS A 180 -2.33 19.97 15.10
CA LYS A 180 -3.40 20.77 14.52
C LYS A 180 -3.89 20.13 13.22
N ARG A 181 -5.19 19.82 13.16
CA ARG A 181 -5.81 19.19 11.99
C ARG A 181 -6.35 20.24 11.03
N PHE A 182 -6.14 19.97 9.74
CA PHE A 182 -6.66 20.72 8.60
C PHE A 182 -7.47 19.76 7.75
N GLU A 183 -8.76 19.71 8.01
CA GLU A 183 -9.66 18.77 7.34
C GLU A 183 -10.21 19.36 6.05
N PHE A 184 -10.32 18.49 5.02
CA PHE A 184 -10.83 18.87 3.71
C PHE A 184 -11.65 17.73 3.11
N ARG A 185 -12.39 18.02 2.04
CA ARG A 185 -13.07 17.03 1.24
C ARG A 185 -12.17 16.54 0.12
N THR A 186 -12.19 15.23 -0.20
CA THR A 186 -11.45 14.67 -1.34
C THR A 186 -11.80 15.38 -2.65
N GLY A 187 -10.79 15.59 -3.51
CA GLY A 187 -10.94 16.27 -4.78
C GLY A 187 -11.16 17.78 -4.64
N ARG A 188 -10.69 18.39 -3.53
CA ARG A 188 -10.69 19.84 -3.44
C ARG A 188 -9.81 20.46 -4.52
N GLU A 189 -10.13 21.70 -4.90
CA GLU A 189 -9.45 22.40 -6.00
C GLU A 189 -8.28 23.29 -5.52
N ASP A 190 -8.21 23.60 -4.22
CA ASP A 190 -7.24 24.57 -3.69
C ASP A 190 -6.94 24.38 -2.19
N PHE A 191 -5.68 24.64 -1.78
CA PHE A 191 -5.22 24.70 -0.39
C PHE A 191 -4.81 26.13 0.04
N SER A 192 -5.15 27.18 -0.74
CA SER A 192 -4.74 28.55 -0.48
C SER A 192 -5.20 29.11 0.87
N GLY A 193 -6.30 28.61 1.43
CA GLY A 193 -6.77 29.00 2.75
C GLY A 193 -6.13 28.17 3.89
N LEU A 194 -6.03 26.86 3.73
CA LEU A 194 -5.57 25.96 4.80
C LEU A 194 -4.04 25.97 4.98
N LEU A 195 -3.28 26.04 3.90
CA LEU A 195 -1.82 25.97 3.99
C LEU A 195 -1.22 27.19 4.71
N PRO A 196 -1.56 28.46 4.38
CA PRO A 196 -1.08 29.61 5.15
C PRO A 196 -1.43 29.53 6.63
N GLU A 197 -2.67 29.15 6.98
CA GLU A 197 -3.08 28.95 8.39
C GLU A 197 -2.23 27.90 9.09
N ALA A 198 -1.91 26.80 8.40
CA ALA A 198 -1.04 25.77 8.93
C ALA A 198 0.39 26.29 9.16
N MET A 199 0.94 27.02 8.20
CA MET A 199 2.29 27.56 8.31
C MET A 199 2.41 28.68 9.35
N ASP A 200 1.38 29.52 9.52
CA ASP A 200 1.33 30.55 10.56
C ASP A 200 1.32 29.94 11.98
N TRP A 201 0.80 28.73 12.13
CA TRP A 201 0.86 27.99 13.40
C TRP A 201 2.27 27.49 13.73
N GLY A 202 3.17 27.44 12.75
CA GLY A 202 4.59 27.07 12.89
C GLY A 202 4.82 25.60 13.13
N PRO A 203 4.36 24.71 12.23
CA PRO A 203 4.59 23.26 12.39
C PRO A 203 6.06 22.88 12.12
N ASP A 204 6.58 21.94 12.90
CA ASP A 204 7.85 21.28 12.62
C ASP A 204 7.70 20.23 11.53
N LEU A 205 6.55 19.53 11.53
CA LEU A 205 6.22 18.48 10.58
C LEU A 205 4.84 18.74 9.95
N VAL A 206 4.78 18.73 8.63
CA VAL A 206 3.54 18.69 7.86
C VAL A 206 3.28 17.26 7.42
N ILE A 207 2.11 16.71 7.71
CA ILE A 207 1.67 15.39 7.23
C ILE A 207 0.43 15.57 6.36
N GLY A 208 0.53 15.25 5.07
CA GLY A 208 -0.58 15.24 4.12
C GLY A 208 -0.87 13.79 3.69
N MET A 209 -2.09 13.33 3.97
CA MET A 209 -2.52 11.96 3.70
C MET A 209 -3.89 11.98 3.03
N GLY A 210 -3.97 12.69 1.90
CA GLY A 210 -5.11 12.74 1.01
C GLY A 210 -5.13 11.58 0.01
N ARG A 211 -5.94 11.73 -1.03
CA ARG A 211 -5.79 10.93 -2.25
C ARG A 211 -4.61 11.47 -3.05
N LEU A 212 -4.16 10.70 -4.04
CA LEU A 212 -3.02 11.09 -4.88
C LEU A 212 -3.10 12.56 -5.36
N ASN A 213 -4.23 12.94 -5.96
CA ASN A 213 -4.39 14.30 -6.49
C ASN A 213 -4.45 15.37 -5.40
N ASP A 214 -5.03 15.08 -4.23
CA ASP A 214 -5.08 16.01 -3.11
C ASP A 214 -3.66 16.29 -2.57
N ASP A 215 -2.84 15.25 -2.43
CA ASP A 215 -1.46 15.38 -1.97
C ASP A 215 -0.57 16.08 -3.00
N LEU A 216 -0.75 15.80 -4.31
CA LEU A 216 -0.06 16.51 -5.38
C LEU A 216 -0.42 18.00 -5.35
N LEU A 217 -1.70 18.35 -5.16
CA LEU A 217 -2.14 19.73 -5.05
C LEU A 217 -1.53 20.43 -3.82
N LEU A 218 -1.51 19.75 -2.67
CA LEU A 218 -0.89 20.28 -1.45
C LEU A 218 0.61 20.53 -1.65
N ALA A 219 1.34 19.57 -2.22
CA ALA A 219 2.76 19.71 -2.55
C ALA A 219 3.00 20.88 -3.52
N GLY A 220 2.22 20.96 -4.60
CA GLY A 220 2.30 22.07 -5.57
C GLY A 220 2.09 23.41 -4.89
N ARG A 221 1.12 23.49 -3.96
CA ARG A 221 0.87 24.72 -3.23
C ARG A 221 2.00 25.09 -2.26
N MET A 222 2.63 24.09 -1.61
CA MET A 222 3.84 24.32 -0.80
C MET A 222 4.98 24.88 -1.65
N ILE A 223 5.18 24.34 -2.85
CA ILE A 223 6.20 24.76 -3.80
C ILE A 223 5.93 26.20 -4.25
N ASP A 224 4.72 26.50 -4.72
CA ASP A 224 4.33 27.82 -5.26
C ASP A 224 4.45 28.95 -4.22
N THR A 225 4.17 28.64 -2.95
CA THR A 225 4.23 29.62 -1.85
C THR A 225 5.57 29.66 -1.12
N GLY A 226 6.48 28.74 -1.41
CA GLY A 226 7.73 28.60 -0.67
C GLY A 226 7.54 28.14 0.77
N ALA A 227 6.47 27.38 1.06
CA ALA A 227 6.17 26.88 2.41
C ALA A 227 7.12 25.75 2.81
N LYS A 228 8.04 26.00 3.73
CA LYS A 228 9.12 25.09 4.13
C LYS A 228 9.05 24.78 5.63
N PRO A 229 8.26 23.77 6.07
CA PRO A 229 8.39 23.22 7.42
C PRO A 229 9.75 22.51 7.57
N LYS A 230 10.16 22.15 8.81
CA LYS A 230 11.38 21.35 9.00
C LYS A 230 11.29 19.97 8.33
N ALA A 231 10.09 19.39 8.23
CA ALA A 231 9.82 18.16 7.50
C ALA A 231 8.42 18.17 6.88
N ALA A 232 8.24 17.55 5.72
CA ALA A 232 6.95 17.34 5.07
C ALA A 232 6.82 15.90 4.58
N ALA A 233 5.75 15.24 4.94
CA ALA A 233 5.45 13.86 4.56
C ALA A 233 4.08 13.78 3.88
N LEU A 234 4.06 13.30 2.64
CA LEU A 234 2.84 13.16 1.83
C LEU A 234 2.72 11.72 1.33
N ALA A 235 1.52 11.13 1.35
CA ALA A 235 1.33 9.76 0.85
C ALA A 235 1.73 9.64 -0.63
N ALA A 236 1.43 10.66 -1.45
CA ALA A 236 1.80 10.71 -2.86
C ALA A 236 3.32 10.69 -3.11
N ALA A 237 4.15 11.12 -2.16
CA ALA A 237 5.60 11.16 -2.32
C ALA A 237 6.26 9.75 -2.34
N SER A 238 5.50 8.68 -2.06
CA SER A 238 5.95 7.30 -2.23
C SER A 238 5.90 6.81 -3.69
N ILE A 239 5.16 7.51 -4.57
CA ILE A 239 4.87 7.09 -5.95
C ILE A 239 5.78 7.85 -6.92
N GLY A 240 6.26 7.18 -7.99
CA GLY A 240 7.14 7.77 -9.01
C GLY A 240 6.54 9.02 -9.68
N LEU A 241 5.21 9.03 -9.87
CA LEU A 241 4.48 10.18 -10.42
C LEU A 241 4.74 11.49 -9.65
N PHE A 242 5.06 11.43 -8.35
CA PHE A 242 5.41 12.62 -7.57
C PHE A 242 6.66 13.32 -8.14
N ARG A 243 7.71 12.53 -8.42
CA ARG A 243 8.93 13.03 -9.06
C ARG A 243 8.69 13.46 -10.51
N GLU A 244 7.88 12.72 -11.26
CA GLU A 244 7.51 13.07 -12.63
C GLU A 244 6.78 14.42 -12.69
N THR A 245 5.93 14.70 -11.67
CA THR A 245 5.17 15.94 -11.58
C THR A 245 6.03 17.14 -11.18
N PHE A 246 6.90 16.98 -10.18
CA PHE A 246 7.59 18.11 -9.55
C PHE A 246 9.08 18.22 -9.90
N GLY A 247 9.64 17.22 -10.59
CA GLY A 247 11.06 17.23 -10.91
C GLY A 247 11.93 17.41 -9.65
N ASP A 248 12.88 18.33 -9.69
CA ASP A 248 13.80 18.58 -8.59
C ASP A 248 13.13 19.18 -7.33
N TYR A 249 11.92 19.72 -7.45
CA TYR A 249 11.14 20.19 -6.30
C TYR A 249 10.61 19.06 -5.41
N ALA A 250 10.70 17.79 -5.85
CA ALA A 250 10.39 16.64 -4.99
C ALA A 250 11.40 16.47 -3.83
N GLU A 251 12.62 17.03 -3.95
CA GLU A 251 13.67 16.91 -2.94
C GLU A 251 13.20 17.36 -1.55
N GLY A 252 13.54 16.56 -0.53
CA GLY A 252 13.20 16.82 0.87
C GLY A 252 11.85 16.26 1.31
N PHE A 253 10.91 16.01 0.40
CA PHE A 253 9.63 15.38 0.76
C PHE A 253 9.81 13.92 1.20
N MET A 254 9.05 13.55 2.22
CA MET A 254 9.03 12.21 2.81
C MET A 254 7.73 11.48 2.48
N SER A 255 7.77 10.18 2.61
CA SER A 255 6.56 9.36 2.65
C SER A 255 6.80 8.07 3.44
N SER A 256 5.72 7.49 3.97
CA SER A 256 5.71 6.07 4.31
C SER A 256 5.30 5.25 3.11
N THR A 257 5.97 4.13 2.90
CA THR A 257 5.65 3.21 1.81
C THR A 257 5.65 1.77 2.30
N GLN A 258 4.79 0.96 1.70
CA GLN A 258 4.69 -0.46 2.02
C GLN A 258 5.90 -1.26 1.52
N TRP A 259 6.58 -0.77 0.50
CA TRP A 259 7.79 -1.37 -0.06
C TRP A 259 8.63 -0.30 -0.77
N GLU A 260 9.95 -0.46 -0.70
CA GLU A 260 10.90 0.28 -1.51
C GLU A 260 12.10 -0.62 -1.85
N ARG A 261 12.70 -0.43 -3.03
CA ARG A 261 13.90 -1.14 -3.44
C ARG A 261 15.01 -1.01 -2.39
N GLY A 262 15.64 -2.13 -2.04
CA GLY A 262 16.70 -2.17 -1.04
C GLY A 262 16.25 -2.10 0.42
N GLY A 263 14.95 -1.90 0.69
CA GLY A 263 14.39 -1.82 2.05
C GLY A 263 14.13 -3.17 2.73
N GLY A 264 14.39 -4.30 2.07
CA GLY A 264 14.06 -5.65 2.56
C GLY A 264 15.26 -6.48 2.99
N LYS A 265 14.98 -7.55 3.74
CA LYS A 265 15.91 -8.66 4.02
C LYS A 265 15.70 -9.75 2.99
N ASP A 266 16.64 -10.70 2.93
CA ASP A 266 16.52 -11.87 2.05
C ASP A 266 15.19 -12.60 2.31
N PRO A 267 14.42 -12.93 1.27
CA PRO A 267 13.13 -13.59 1.41
C PRO A 267 13.28 -15.08 1.69
N ASP A 268 12.32 -15.63 2.45
CA ASP A 268 12.15 -17.07 2.62
C ASP A 268 11.43 -17.71 1.41
N ALA A 269 10.64 -16.89 0.69
CA ALA A 269 9.88 -17.31 -0.49
C ALA A 269 9.77 -16.17 -1.54
N GLY A 270 9.73 -16.55 -2.81
CA GLY A 270 9.67 -15.62 -3.95
C GLY A 270 11.03 -15.01 -4.31
N PRO A 271 11.07 -14.01 -5.19
CA PRO A 271 12.29 -13.33 -5.60
C PRO A 271 12.82 -12.40 -4.49
N THR A 272 14.08 -11.99 -4.60
CA THR A 272 14.62 -10.85 -3.88
C THR A 272 14.00 -9.53 -4.36
N SER A 273 14.14 -8.46 -3.57
CA SER A 273 13.68 -7.11 -3.95
C SER A 273 14.33 -6.62 -5.25
N GLU A 274 15.61 -6.95 -5.45
CA GLU A 274 16.35 -6.61 -6.66
C GLU A 274 15.86 -7.40 -7.88
N GLU A 275 15.70 -8.72 -7.75
CA GLU A 275 15.18 -9.56 -8.83
C GLU A 275 13.76 -9.14 -9.27
N PHE A 276 12.87 -8.80 -8.31
CA PHE A 276 11.56 -8.26 -8.64
C PHE A 276 11.66 -6.94 -9.40
N PHE A 277 12.52 -6.01 -8.92
CA PHE A 277 12.74 -4.72 -9.57
C PHE A 277 13.22 -4.88 -11.01
N GLU A 278 14.26 -5.70 -11.23
CA GLU A 278 14.83 -5.93 -12.56
C GLU A 278 13.81 -6.57 -13.50
N ARG A 279 13.09 -7.60 -13.06
CA ARG A 279 12.06 -8.28 -13.86
C ARG A 279 10.90 -7.34 -14.22
N TYR A 280 10.44 -6.54 -13.26
CA TYR A 280 9.38 -5.57 -13.54
C TYR A 280 9.84 -4.51 -14.54
N ASN A 281 11.03 -3.95 -14.33
CA ASN A 281 11.59 -2.95 -15.24
C ASN A 281 11.83 -3.51 -16.66
N ALA A 282 12.30 -4.74 -16.76
CA ALA A 282 12.46 -5.42 -18.05
C ALA A 282 11.11 -5.65 -18.77
N ALA A 283 10.05 -5.99 -18.02
CA ALA A 283 8.73 -6.26 -18.58
C ALA A 283 7.99 -4.99 -19.01
N TYR A 284 8.14 -3.88 -18.27
CA TYR A 284 7.30 -2.68 -18.44
C TYR A 284 8.07 -1.40 -18.79
N GLY A 285 9.39 -1.40 -18.77
CA GLY A 285 10.22 -0.26 -19.17
C GLY A 285 10.30 0.89 -18.15
N HIS A 286 9.84 0.68 -16.94
CA HIS A 286 9.90 1.66 -15.84
C HIS A 286 9.99 0.97 -14.47
N ALA A 287 10.48 1.69 -13.47
CA ALA A 287 10.59 1.20 -12.10
C ALA A 287 9.21 0.87 -11.49
N PRO A 288 9.09 -0.19 -10.68
CA PRO A 288 7.87 -0.48 -9.91
C PRO A 288 7.73 0.48 -8.73
N ASP A 289 6.49 0.85 -8.42
CA ASP A 289 6.11 1.41 -7.13
C ASP A 289 5.67 0.30 -6.17
N PHE A 290 5.48 0.65 -4.88
CA PHE A 290 5.00 -0.30 -3.88
C PHE A 290 3.68 -0.99 -4.27
N VAL A 291 2.84 -0.32 -5.06
CA VAL A 291 1.56 -0.85 -5.54
C VAL A 291 1.77 -2.04 -6.50
N ALA A 292 2.78 -1.96 -7.36
CA ALA A 292 3.18 -3.10 -8.20
C ALA A 292 3.77 -4.23 -7.35
N ALA A 293 4.60 -3.88 -6.36
CA ALA A 293 5.19 -4.86 -5.45
C ALA A 293 4.13 -5.63 -4.66
N GLN A 294 3.09 -4.95 -4.14
CA GLN A 294 2.01 -5.63 -3.42
C GLN A 294 1.16 -6.53 -4.33
N GLY A 295 0.95 -6.14 -5.60
CA GLY A 295 0.27 -6.97 -6.59
C GLY A 295 1.05 -8.25 -6.92
N TYR A 296 2.37 -8.19 -7.03
CA TYR A 296 3.22 -9.38 -7.19
C TYR A 296 3.24 -10.23 -5.92
N ASN A 297 3.42 -9.57 -4.77
CA ASN A 297 3.57 -10.22 -3.47
C ASN A 297 2.37 -11.07 -3.06
N ILE A 298 1.14 -10.63 -3.37
CA ILE A 298 -0.04 -11.44 -3.02
C ILE A 298 -0.01 -12.81 -3.69
N GLY A 299 0.52 -12.89 -4.90
CA GLY A 299 0.75 -14.15 -5.61
C GLY A 299 1.75 -15.05 -4.88
N VAL A 300 2.88 -14.49 -4.43
CA VAL A 300 3.89 -15.23 -3.65
C VAL A 300 3.29 -15.79 -2.36
N VAL A 301 2.51 -14.99 -1.64
CA VAL A 301 1.86 -15.43 -0.39
C VAL A 301 0.86 -16.56 -0.66
N ILE A 302 0.07 -16.47 -1.72
CA ILE A 302 -0.88 -17.52 -2.11
C ILE A 302 -0.14 -18.80 -2.52
N GLU A 303 0.93 -18.70 -3.31
CA GLU A 303 1.75 -19.84 -3.72
C GLU A 303 2.30 -20.61 -2.50
N GLU A 304 2.83 -19.86 -1.51
CA GLU A 304 3.34 -20.44 -0.26
C GLU A 304 2.23 -21.12 0.55
N CYS A 305 1.04 -20.50 0.65
CA CYS A 305 -0.12 -21.11 1.31
C CYS A 305 -0.55 -22.42 0.61
N ILE A 306 -0.61 -22.43 -0.72
CA ILE A 306 -0.96 -23.64 -1.50
C ILE A 306 0.10 -24.71 -1.30
N GLY A 307 1.39 -24.34 -1.34
CA GLY A 307 2.49 -25.28 -1.11
C GLY A 307 2.42 -25.97 0.24
N ARG A 308 2.13 -25.22 1.31
CA ARG A 308 1.99 -25.74 2.68
C ARG A 308 0.69 -26.51 2.89
N ALA A 309 -0.41 -26.04 2.35
CA ALA A 309 -1.71 -26.72 2.43
C ALA A 309 -1.73 -28.02 1.61
N GLY A 310 -1.02 -28.05 0.48
CA GLY A 310 -1.06 -29.15 -0.48
C GLY A 310 -2.38 -29.28 -1.26
N VAL A 311 -3.33 -28.38 -1.03
CA VAL A 311 -4.70 -28.41 -1.60
C VAL A 311 -5.12 -27.00 -2.06
N LEU A 312 -6.22 -26.94 -2.85
CA LEU A 312 -6.83 -25.68 -3.33
C LEU A 312 -8.13 -25.34 -2.60
N ASP A 313 -8.34 -25.88 -1.41
CA ASP A 313 -9.51 -25.57 -0.61
C ASP A 313 -9.41 -24.18 0.03
N ARG A 314 -10.39 -23.31 -0.24
CA ARG A 314 -10.39 -21.89 0.18
C ARG A 314 -10.28 -21.72 1.70
N ARG A 315 -10.94 -22.58 2.47
CA ARG A 315 -10.93 -22.52 3.94
C ARG A 315 -9.57 -22.95 4.48
N THR A 316 -9.04 -24.04 3.98
CA THR A 316 -7.71 -24.53 4.35
C THR A 316 -6.63 -23.48 4.03
N LEU A 317 -6.69 -22.85 2.85
CA LEU A 317 -5.72 -21.80 2.47
C LEU A 317 -5.78 -20.60 3.41
N ARG A 318 -6.99 -20.16 3.80
CA ARG A 318 -7.18 -19.09 4.78
C ARG A 318 -6.60 -19.45 6.14
N ASP A 319 -6.89 -20.66 6.61
CA ASP A 319 -6.46 -21.12 7.92
C ASP A 319 -4.92 -21.24 7.95
N ILE A 320 -4.30 -21.78 6.90
CA ILE A 320 -2.83 -21.77 6.73
C ILE A 320 -2.26 -20.35 6.73
N ALA A 321 -2.87 -19.41 6.00
CA ALA A 321 -2.40 -18.02 5.95
C ALA A 321 -2.37 -17.35 7.34
N ARG A 322 -3.23 -17.79 8.27
CA ARG A 322 -3.28 -17.29 9.65
C ARG A 322 -2.25 -17.93 10.59
N GLU A 323 -1.67 -19.05 10.19
CA GLU A 323 -0.70 -19.80 10.98
C GLU A 323 0.74 -19.53 10.55
N ILE A 324 0.96 -19.21 9.27
CA ILE A 324 2.30 -19.07 8.71
C ILE A 324 2.95 -17.74 9.06
N ASP A 325 4.28 -17.79 9.16
CA ASP A 325 5.15 -16.64 9.42
C ASP A 325 6.40 -16.79 8.55
N PHE A 326 6.57 -15.91 7.56
CA PHE A 326 7.70 -15.95 6.63
C PHE A 326 7.93 -14.58 5.98
N ARG A 327 9.05 -14.44 5.29
CA ARG A 327 9.41 -13.21 4.57
C ARG A 327 9.31 -13.41 3.07
N THR A 328 8.81 -12.38 2.42
CA THR A 328 8.95 -12.16 0.98
C THR A 328 9.82 -10.93 0.74
N PHE A 329 10.11 -10.63 -0.52
CA PHE A 329 10.79 -9.38 -0.90
C PHE A 329 10.05 -8.11 -0.45
N TYR A 330 8.73 -8.22 -0.24
CA TYR A 330 7.86 -7.13 0.20
C TYR A 330 7.95 -6.88 1.71
N GLY A 331 8.23 -7.91 2.48
CA GLY A 331 8.35 -7.85 3.92
C GLY A 331 7.90 -9.14 4.60
N ARG A 332 7.75 -9.10 5.92
CA ARG A 332 7.29 -10.25 6.71
C ARG A 332 5.78 -10.40 6.58
N PHE A 333 5.35 -11.56 6.12
CA PHE A 333 3.95 -11.95 6.15
C PHE A 333 3.67 -12.70 7.45
N LYS A 334 2.82 -12.14 8.26
CA LYS A 334 2.25 -12.76 9.46
C LYS A 334 0.92 -12.08 9.76
N THR A 335 -0.12 -12.86 9.92
CA THR A 335 -1.43 -12.33 10.29
C THR A 335 -1.83 -12.72 11.71
N ASP A 336 -2.82 -12.03 12.27
CA ASP A 336 -3.52 -12.46 13.46
C ASP A 336 -4.61 -13.51 13.13
N ALA A 337 -5.33 -13.97 14.16
CA ALA A 337 -6.42 -14.95 14.01
C ALA A 337 -7.59 -14.46 13.14
N ARG A 338 -7.70 -13.15 12.86
CA ARG A 338 -8.70 -12.58 11.97
C ARG A 338 -8.22 -12.45 10.52
N GLY A 339 -6.92 -12.64 10.28
CA GLY A 339 -6.28 -12.48 8.98
C GLY A 339 -5.72 -11.07 8.73
N SER A 340 -5.67 -10.23 9.77
CA SER A 340 -5.06 -8.90 9.70
C SER A 340 -3.55 -8.97 9.72
N GLN A 341 -2.86 -8.23 8.85
CA GLN A 341 -1.41 -8.21 8.77
C GLN A 341 -0.78 -7.58 10.03
N THR A 342 0.12 -8.31 10.68
CA THR A 342 0.80 -7.89 11.92
C THR A 342 2.33 -7.95 11.83
N GLY A 343 2.87 -8.63 10.84
CA GLY A 343 4.33 -8.83 10.71
C GLY A 343 5.01 -7.83 9.79
N HIS A 344 4.27 -7.18 8.89
CA HIS A 344 4.84 -6.25 7.93
C HIS A 344 5.19 -4.91 8.58
N GLU A 345 6.37 -4.39 8.29
CA GLU A 345 6.84 -3.08 8.74
C GLU A 345 7.04 -2.17 7.53
N MET A 346 6.36 -1.02 7.56
CA MET A 346 6.52 -0.01 6.52
C MET A 346 7.87 0.68 6.63
N VAL A 347 8.38 1.13 5.50
CA VAL A 347 9.58 1.97 5.46
C VAL A 347 9.21 3.43 5.26
N THR A 348 10.01 4.35 5.81
CA THR A 348 9.93 5.78 5.51
C THR A 348 11.02 6.12 4.51
N VAL A 349 10.63 6.80 3.45
CA VAL A 349 11.53 7.28 2.41
C VAL A 349 11.58 8.82 2.41
N GLN A 350 12.70 9.35 1.94
CA GLN A 350 12.85 10.77 1.61
C GLN A 350 13.45 10.90 0.21
N TRP A 351 12.96 11.84 -0.59
CA TRP A 351 13.59 12.20 -1.86
C TRP A 351 14.91 12.91 -1.59
N GLN A 352 16.02 12.32 -2.08
CA GLN A 352 17.37 12.81 -1.91
C GLN A 352 18.20 12.53 -3.18
N GLY A 353 18.80 13.55 -3.77
CA GLY A 353 19.63 13.39 -4.95
C GLY A 353 18.91 12.79 -6.17
N GLY A 354 17.62 13.07 -6.30
CA GLY A 354 16.77 12.58 -7.40
C GLY A 354 16.18 11.19 -7.23
N GLY A 355 16.45 10.49 -6.12
CA GLY A 355 15.91 9.17 -5.81
C GLY A 355 15.22 9.11 -4.45
N LYS A 356 14.45 8.06 -4.21
CA LYS A 356 13.91 7.74 -2.90
C LYS A 356 14.97 6.98 -2.08
N VAL A 357 15.28 7.50 -0.90
CA VAL A 357 16.22 6.90 0.05
C VAL A 357 15.43 6.40 1.26
N VAL A 358 15.56 5.12 1.61
CA VAL A 358 14.96 4.58 2.83
C VAL A 358 15.75 5.12 4.02
N VAL A 359 15.06 5.83 4.91
CA VAL A 359 15.62 6.51 6.08
C VAL A 359 15.15 5.94 7.41
N TYR A 360 14.12 5.07 7.40
CA TYR A 360 13.59 4.38 8.58
C TYR A 360 12.82 3.10 8.16
N PRO A 361 12.79 2.00 8.97
CA PRO A 361 13.52 1.83 10.24
C PRO A 361 15.02 1.68 10.00
N GLU A 362 15.83 1.84 11.05
CA GLU A 362 17.30 1.75 10.96
C GLU A 362 17.78 0.41 10.38
N SER A 363 17.03 -0.67 10.66
CA SER A 363 17.32 -2.02 10.15
C SER A 363 17.18 -2.17 8.63
N SER A 364 16.48 -1.24 7.97
CA SER A 364 16.21 -1.23 6.53
C SER A 364 16.76 0.02 5.84
N ALA A 365 17.23 1.00 6.62
CA ALA A 365 17.72 2.27 6.09
C ALA A 365 19.03 2.09 5.31
N HIS A 366 19.10 2.72 4.15
CA HIS A 366 20.35 2.83 3.37
C HIS A 366 20.81 4.29 3.21
N GLY A 367 20.16 5.20 3.94
CA GLY A 367 20.56 6.59 4.07
C GLY A 367 20.08 7.20 5.39
N ARG A 368 20.40 8.46 5.61
CA ARG A 368 19.98 9.23 6.78
C ARG A 368 18.97 10.30 6.38
N LEU A 369 18.05 10.60 7.31
CA LEU A 369 17.15 11.74 7.13
C LEU A 369 17.95 13.04 6.96
N THR A 370 17.66 13.77 5.91
CA THR A 370 18.09 15.17 5.78
C THR A 370 17.08 16.04 6.54
N TYR A 371 17.51 16.59 7.68
CA TYR A 371 16.67 17.38 8.56
C TYR A 371 17.44 18.61 9.10
N PRO A 372 16.87 19.81 9.09
CA PRO A 372 15.65 20.18 8.37
C PRO A 372 15.71 19.83 6.90
N ALA A 373 14.54 19.54 6.30
CA ALA A 373 14.46 19.14 4.91
C ALA A 373 15.03 20.21 3.97
N ARG A 374 15.79 19.78 2.98
CA ARG A 374 16.34 20.69 1.96
C ARG A 374 15.42 20.70 0.75
N PHE A 375 14.39 21.52 0.84
CA PHE A 375 13.50 21.74 -0.29
C PHE A 375 14.18 22.63 -1.34
N ASN A 376 14.03 22.30 -2.61
CA ASN A 376 14.63 23.03 -3.74
C ASN A 376 13.76 24.18 -4.30
N PHE A 377 12.71 24.62 -3.58
CA PHE A 377 11.81 25.70 -3.98
C PHE A 377 11.86 26.87 -3.01
#